data_e225c38e8930b5a1aca321154f3c0669
#
_entry.id   e225c38e8930b5a1aca321154f3c0669
#
_cell.length_a   1.000
_cell.length_b   1.000
_cell.length_c   1.000
_cell.angle_alpha   90.00
_cell.angle_beta   90.00
_cell.angle_gamma   90.00
#
_symmetry.space_group_name_H-M   'P 1'
#
loop_
_entity.id
_entity.type
_entity.pdbx_description
1 polymer ?
#
loop_
_entity_poly.entity_id
_entity_poly.type
_entity_poly.pdbx_seq_one_letter_code
_entity_poly.pdbx_strand_id
1 'polypeptide(L)'
;VRKPIGWVVVLAFGLTGCSASSDGVDFAQLEHVHSVATDGEEFFLASHHGLYAWSGGSWHLRGEEFDVMGLAFDNGVFYASGHPGPTQDLPNPLGLLVSSDRGETWAPDSLTGEVDFHLLEVRGNRMVGVAANYGMVVASVDGGDTWSPLEIPNLTSLALNPSQSDEILMTSDGLLMLSTDAGRTFSATETPPSVFLVEWSGTNIFLATSSTLVRSSAPGGPFIALSQVFRTVSHIAAYDNTVIVLDDQGVHVSDDAGDTFDLLS
;
A
#
# COMPACT_ATOMS: atom_id res chain seq x y z
N VAL A 1 74.25 23.73 6.79
CA VAL A 1 73.19 24.25 5.89
C VAL A 1 71.90 23.55 6.27
N ARG A 2 71.01 24.25 6.99
CA ARG A 2 69.71 23.76 7.40
C ARG A 2 68.66 24.19 6.34
N LYS A 3 67.93 23.24 5.78
CA LYS A 3 66.76 23.51 4.91
C LYS A 3 65.51 23.84 5.76
N PRO A 4 64.72 24.80 5.36
CA PRO A 4 63.42 25.08 6.05
C PRO A 4 62.36 24.06 5.69
N ILE A 5 61.59 23.66 6.72
CA ILE A 5 60.40 22.81 6.61
C ILE A 5 59.26 23.73 6.23
N GLY A 6 58.73 23.53 5.02
CA GLY A 6 57.51 24.22 4.58
C GLY A 6 56.28 23.54 5.17
N TRP A 7 55.45 24.34 5.83
CA TRP A 7 54.10 23.93 6.28
C TRP A 7 53.11 23.98 5.10
N VAL A 8 52.55 22.82 4.74
CA VAL A 8 51.43 22.75 3.80
C VAL A 8 50.17 22.89 4.63
N VAL A 9 49.44 24.00 4.48
CA VAL A 9 48.09 24.18 5.01
C VAL A 9 47.14 23.54 4.03
N VAL A 10 46.54 22.39 4.39
CA VAL A 10 45.45 21.81 3.68
C VAL A 10 44.16 22.50 4.14
N LEU A 11 43.61 23.35 3.29
CA LEU A 11 42.26 23.88 3.44
C LEU A 11 41.27 22.77 3.06
N ALA A 12 40.65 22.16 4.06
CA ALA A 12 39.49 21.31 3.84
C ALA A 12 38.25 22.19 3.54
N PHE A 13 37.87 22.27 2.29
CA PHE A 13 36.53 22.79 1.93
C PHE A 13 35.51 21.76 2.37
N GLY A 14 34.82 22.03 3.47
CA GLY A 14 33.63 21.34 3.85
C GLY A 14 32.52 21.66 2.83
N LEU A 15 32.17 20.72 1.98
CA LEU A 15 30.94 20.74 1.24
C LEU A 15 29.81 20.50 2.25
N THR A 16 29.21 21.58 2.73
CA THR A 16 27.88 21.51 3.34
C THR A 16 26.90 21.25 2.19
N GLY A 17 26.61 19.98 1.95
CA GLY A 17 25.47 19.60 1.17
C GLY A 17 24.22 20.10 1.92
N CYS A 18 23.58 21.15 1.42
CA CYS A 18 22.19 21.42 1.74
C CYS A 18 21.38 20.25 1.18
N SER A 19 21.06 19.27 2.01
CA SER A 19 19.87 18.46 1.77
C SER A 19 18.72 19.45 1.85
N ALA A 20 18.05 19.72 0.73
CA ALA A 20 16.73 20.32 0.75
C ALA A 20 15.84 19.32 1.51
N SER A 21 15.55 19.56 2.78
CA SER A 21 14.43 18.95 3.44
C SER A 21 13.21 19.47 2.69
N SER A 22 12.51 18.63 1.94
CA SER A 22 11.15 18.96 1.52
C SER A 22 10.40 19.27 2.82
N ASP A 23 9.85 20.45 2.95
CA ASP A 23 8.98 20.77 4.08
C ASP A 23 7.87 19.71 4.06
N GLY A 24 7.65 19.04 5.23
CA GLY A 24 6.59 18.05 5.35
C GLY A 24 5.24 18.74 5.17
N VAL A 25 4.25 17.98 4.75
CA VAL A 25 2.87 18.46 4.57
C VAL A 25 1.94 17.82 5.60
N ASP A 26 0.88 18.54 5.98
CA ASP A 26 -0.19 18.00 6.80
C ASP A 26 -1.09 17.09 5.95
N PHE A 27 -1.75 16.10 6.57
CA PHE A 27 -2.68 15.22 5.88
C PHE A 27 -3.74 15.99 5.06
N ALA A 28 -4.27 17.10 5.59
CA ALA A 28 -5.27 17.93 4.92
C ALA A 28 -4.79 18.58 3.60
N GLN A 29 -3.48 18.58 3.34
CA GLN A 29 -2.88 19.11 2.11
C GLN A 29 -2.69 18.01 1.04
N LEU A 30 -2.84 16.74 1.43
CA LEU A 30 -2.77 15.62 0.49
C LEU A 30 -4.12 15.48 -0.23
N GLU A 31 -4.12 15.75 -1.52
CA GLU A 31 -5.30 15.60 -2.36
C GLU A 31 -5.46 14.14 -2.77
N HIS A 32 -6.66 13.57 -2.57
CA HIS A 32 -7.04 12.24 -3.05
C HIS A 32 -6.03 11.13 -2.74
N VAL A 33 -6.09 10.62 -1.50
CA VAL A 33 -5.36 9.39 -1.14
C VAL A 33 -6.07 8.20 -1.79
N HIS A 34 -5.33 7.45 -2.61
CA HIS A 34 -5.82 6.30 -3.36
C HIS A 34 -5.55 4.97 -2.66
N SER A 35 -4.49 4.91 -1.86
CA SER A 35 -4.09 3.71 -1.17
C SER A 35 -3.24 4.05 0.05
N VAL A 36 -3.19 3.13 1.00
CA VAL A 36 -2.32 3.21 2.18
C VAL A 36 -1.48 1.94 2.26
N ALA A 37 -0.29 2.04 2.83
CA ALA A 37 0.58 0.89 3.06
C ALA A 37 1.42 1.06 4.33
N THR A 38 1.94 -0.04 4.85
CA THR A 38 2.97 -0.05 5.89
C THR A 38 3.90 -1.22 5.66
N ASP A 39 5.18 -1.03 5.98
CA ASP A 39 6.19 -2.09 5.99
C ASP A 39 6.46 -2.60 7.42
N GLY A 40 5.65 -2.18 8.39
CA GLY A 40 5.79 -2.49 9.80
C GLY A 40 6.64 -1.48 10.59
N GLU A 41 7.35 -0.58 9.89
CA GLU A 41 8.21 0.45 10.49
C GLU A 41 7.74 1.87 10.13
N GLU A 42 7.30 2.07 8.89
CA GLU A 42 6.83 3.35 8.37
C GLU A 42 5.39 3.25 7.84
N PHE A 43 4.73 4.39 7.73
CA PHE A 43 3.39 4.52 7.17
C PHE A 43 3.45 5.31 5.88
N PHE A 44 2.72 4.84 4.87
CA PHE A 44 2.75 5.39 3.52
C PHE A 44 1.35 5.72 3.02
N LEU A 45 1.24 6.83 2.29
CA LEU A 45 0.04 7.25 1.57
C LEU A 45 0.37 7.43 0.09
N ALA A 46 -0.39 6.78 -0.76
CA ALA A 46 -0.36 6.97 -2.20
C ALA A 46 -1.39 8.01 -2.62
N SER A 47 -0.99 9.00 -3.38
CA SER A 47 -1.84 10.11 -3.80
C SER A 47 -1.57 10.54 -5.25
N HIS A 48 -2.35 11.50 -5.77
CA HIS A 48 -2.11 12.10 -7.10
C HIS A 48 -0.72 12.74 -7.26
N HIS A 49 -0.05 13.09 -6.16
CA HIS A 49 1.23 13.79 -6.19
C HIS A 49 2.41 12.92 -5.75
N GLY A 50 2.20 11.64 -5.53
CA GLY A 50 3.27 10.70 -5.22
C GLY A 50 3.00 9.81 -4.01
N LEU A 51 4.04 9.09 -3.61
CA LEU A 51 4.09 8.32 -2.39
C LEU A 51 4.60 9.21 -1.26
N TYR A 52 3.87 9.30 -0.16
CA TYR A 52 4.27 10.04 1.03
C TYR A 52 4.52 9.09 2.19
N ALA A 53 5.57 9.36 2.98
CA ALA A 53 5.88 8.64 4.20
C ALA A 53 5.78 9.55 5.42
N TRP A 54 5.30 9.02 6.55
CA TRP A 54 5.19 9.74 7.80
C TRP A 54 6.54 9.79 8.53
N SER A 55 7.02 10.99 8.85
CA SER A 55 8.18 11.15 9.71
C SER A 55 8.20 12.52 10.36
N GLY A 56 8.71 12.60 11.60
CA GLY A 56 8.88 13.88 12.30
C GLY A 56 7.59 14.68 12.54
N GLY A 57 6.41 14.06 12.47
CA GLY A 57 5.12 14.71 12.69
C GLY A 57 4.49 15.30 11.42
N SER A 58 4.94 14.89 10.23
CA SER A 58 4.36 15.32 8.94
C SER A 58 4.59 14.28 7.84
N TRP A 59 3.91 14.45 6.70
CA TRP A 59 4.04 13.59 5.53
C TRP A 59 5.10 14.16 4.58
N HIS A 60 6.00 13.32 4.12
CA HIS A 60 7.10 13.69 3.22
C HIS A 60 7.05 12.89 1.94
N LEU A 61 7.15 13.57 0.80
CA LEU A 61 7.22 12.92 -0.50
C LEU A 61 8.43 11.98 -0.58
N ARG A 62 8.21 10.77 -1.07
CA ARG A 62 9.22 9.75 -1.35
C ARG A 62 9.50 9.69 -2.84
N GLY A 63 10.76 9.95 -3.19
CA GLY A 63 11.21 9.88 -4.57
C GLY A 63 10.57 10.92 -5.48
N GLU A 64 10.24 10.52 -6.70
CA GLU A 64 9.67 11.40 -7.71
C GLU A 64 8.15 11.53 -7.60
N GLU A 65 7.64 12.69 -8.02
CA GLU A 65 6.20 12.95 -8.12
C GLU A 65 5.59 12.21 -9.31
N PHE A 66 4.59 11.36 -9.05
CA PHE A 66 3.71 10.74 -10.04
C PHE A 66 2.38 10.37 -9.39
N ASP A 67 1.34 10.14 -10.16
CA ASP A 67 0.03 9.76 -9.64
C ASP A 67 0.01 8.28 -9.27
N VAL A 68 0.08 7.97 -7.96
CA VAL A 68 0.12 6.59 -7.43
C VAL A 68 -1.29 6.11 -7.16
N MET A 69 -1.84 5.28 -8.05
CA MET A 69 -3.22 4.75 -7.94
C MET A 69 -3.28 3.48 -7.10
N GLY A 70 -2.53 2.46 -7.47
CA GLY A 70 -2.41 1.20 -6.73
C GLY A 70 -1.08 1.12 -6.00
N LEU A 71 -1.09 0.60 -4.76
CA LEU A 71 0.10 0.39 -3.94
C LEU A 71 -0.03 -0.91 -3.16
N ALA A 72 1.02 -1.73 -3.19
CA ALA A 72 1.15 -2.93 -2.37
C ALA A 72 2.56 -3.05 -1.80
N PHE A 73 2.69 -3.73 -0.66
CA PHE A 73 3.97 -4.05 -0.05
C PHE A 73 4.05 -5.54 0.26
N ASP A 74 5.15 -6.18 -0.14
CA ASP A 74 5.45 -7.56 0.22
C ASP A 74 6.95 -7.78 0.35
N ASN A 75 7.40 -8.38 1.45
CA ASN A 75 8.78 -8.81 1.68
C ASN A 75 9.86 -7.77 1.36
N GLY A 76 9.68 -6.51 1.74
CA GLY A 76 10.66 -5.44 1.54
C GLY A 76 10.58 -4.75 0.18
N VAL A 77 9.62 -5.12 -0.67
CA VAL A 77 9.41 -4.55 -2.00
C VAL A 77 8.05 -3.85 -2.06
N PHE A 78 8.06 -2.62 -2.54
CA PHE A 78 6.84 -1.91 -2.91
C PHE A 78 6.52 -2.14 -4.38
N TYR A 79 5.26 -2.29 -4.66
CA TYR A 79 4.67 -2.39 -5.99
C TYR A 79 3.66 -1.26 -6.15
N ALA A 80 3.71 -0.55 -7.28
CA ALA A 80 2.80 0.54 -7.56
C ALA A 80 2.31 0.52 -9.01
N SER A 81 1.25 1.26 -9.25
CA SER A 81 0.74 1.56 -10.58
C SER A 81 0.15 2.97 -10.59
N GLY A 82 -0.03 3.54 -11.77
CA GLY A 82 -0.64 4.86 -11.91
C GLY A 82 -0.23 5.58 -13.18
N HIS A 83 -0.10 6.91 -13.06
CA HIS A 83 0.15 7.78 -14.20
C HIS A 83 1.41 8.63 -14.02
N PRO A 84 2.12 8.97 -15.12
CA PRO A 84 3.30 9.83 -15.03
C PRO A 84 2.98 11.18 -14.39
N GLY A 85 3.93 11.67 -13.60
CA GLY A 85 3.88 13.03 -13.07
C GLY A 85 4.01 14.08 -14.19
N PRO A 86 3.68 15.35 -13.89
CA PRO A 86 3.56 16.42 -14.89
C PRO A 86 4.88 16.74 -15.62
N THR A 87 6.01 16.33 -15.07
CA THR A 87 7.35 16.57 -15.65
C THR A 87 7.98 15.32 -16.26
N GLN A 88 7.31 14.16 -16.19
CA GLN A 88 7.81 12.89 -16.67
C GLN A 88 7.35 12.62 -18.11
N ASP A 89 8.28 12.26 -18.99
CA ASP A 89 7.99 11.79 -20.36
C ASP A 89 8.05 10.25 -20.37
N LEU A 90 7.05 9.62 -19.74
CA LEU A 90 6.91 8.18 -19.59
C LEU A 90 5.61 7.68 -20.23
N PRO A 91 5.51 6.39 -20.58
CA PRO A 91 4.25 5.80 -21.02
C PRO A 91 3.13 5.99 -20.00
N ASN A 92 1.90 6.18 -20.48
CA ASN A 92 0.71 6.35 -19.66
C ASN A 92 -0.37 5.33 -20.06
N PRO A 93 -0.83 4.44 -19.15
CA PRO A 93 -0.44 4.32 -17.74
C PRO A 93 0.98 3.74 -17.56
N LEU A 94 1.50 3.82 -16.32
CA LEU A 94 2.86 3.34 -15.99
C LEU A 94 2.98 1.82 -15.98
N GLY A 95 1.87 1.08 -15.89
CA GLY A 95 1.86 -0.37 -15.67
C GLY A 95 2.22 -0.73 -14.24
N LEU A 96 2.88 -1.86 -14.06
CA LEU A 96 3.43 -2.28 -12.77
C LEU A 96 4.83 -1.69 -12.58
N LEU A 97 5.03 -1.01 -11.45
CA LEU A 97 6.30 -0.46 -11.00
C LEU A 97 6.75 -1.21 -9.75
N VAL A 98 8.07 -1.32 -9.56
CA VAL A 98 8.69 -1.92 -8.36
C VAL A 98 9.69 -0.96 -7.74
N SER A 99 9.76 -0.98 -6.39
CA SER A 99 10.75 -0.26 -5.60
C SER A 99 11.26 -1.17 -4.48
N SER A 100 12.59 -1.27 -4.35
CA SER A 100 13.26 -1.99 -3.26
C SER A 100 13.91 -1.06 -2.23
N ASP A 101 13.65 0.23 -2.32
CA ASP A 101 14.21 1.28 -1.47
C ASP A 101 13.13 2.16 -0.82
N ARG A 102 11.96 1.54 -0.51
CA ARG A 102 10.83 2.21 0.16
C ARG A 102 10.24 3.39 -0.63
N GLY A 103 10.21 3.27 -1.96
CA GLY A 103 9.61 4.27 -2.84
C GLY A 103 10.51 5.44 -3.21
N GLU A 104 11.80 5.40 -2.86
CA GLU A 104 12.76 6.43 -3.27
C GLU A 104 13.02 6.39 -4.77
N THR A 105 13.11 5.18 -5.34
CA THR A 105 13.22 4.98 -6.79
C THR A 105 12.26 3.89 -7.27
N TRP A 106 11.75 4.05 -8.49
CA TRP A 106 10.82 3.14 -9.12
C TRP A 106 11.35 2.65 -10.46
N ALA A 107 11.22 1.35 -10.70
CA ALA A 107 11.57 0.74 -11.98
C ALA A 107 10.32 0.12 -12.62
N PRO A 108 10.11 0.28 -13.95
CA PRO A 108 9.09 -0.45 -14.66
C PRO A 108 9.34 -1.96 -14.58
N ASP A 109 8.27 -2.72 -14.33
CA ASP A 109 8.31 -4.18 -14.29
C ASP A 109 7.56 -4.77 -15.47
N SER A 110 6.23 -4.61 -15.53
CA SER A 110 5.40 -5.14 -16.62
C SER A 110 4.23 -4.23 -16.97
N LEU A 111 3.56 -4.51 -18.08
CA LEU A 111 2.34 -3.84 -18.55
C LEU A 111 2.48 -2.33 -18.74
N THR A 112 3.70 -1.82 -18.94
CA THR A 112 3.98 -0.40 -19.16
C THR A 112 3.26 0.13 -20.39
N GLY A 113 2.48 1.18 -20.22
CA GLY A 113 1.63 1.75 -21.26
C GLY A 113 0.33 0.99 -21.51
N GLU A 114 0.07 -0.08 -20.76
CA GLU A 114 -1.07 -0.96 -20.99
C GLU A 114 -2.09 -0.94 -19.87
N VAL A 115 -1.66 -1.08 -18.60
CA VAL A 115 -2.58 -1.27 -17.46
C VAL A 115 -2.41 -0.20 -16.40
N ASP A 116 -3.55 0.25 -15.90
CA ASP A 116 -3.71 1.12 -14.73
C ASP A 116 -4.36 0.32 -13.60
N PHE A 117 -3.58 -0.05 -12.57
CA PHE A 117 -4.09 -0.76 -11.41
C PHE A 117 -4.55 0.21 -10.33
N HIS A 118 -5.85 0.16 -9.98
CA HIS A 118 -6.44 0.91 -8.86
C HIS A 118 -6.51 0.10 -7.55
N LEU A 119 -6.44 -1.22 -7.65
CA LEU A 119 -6.26 -2.14 -6.53
C LEU A 119 -5.16 -3.10 -6.93
N LEU A 120 -4.21 -3.32 -6.05
CA LEU A 120 -3.09 -4.22 -6.27
C LEU A 120 -2.78 -4.95 -4.98
N GLU A 121 -2.75 -6.29 -5.05
CA GLU A 121 -2.35 -7.16 -3.97
C GLU A 121 -1.21 -8.06 -4.43
N VAL A 122 -0.19 -8.20 -3.58
CA VAL A 122 1.01 -8.98 -3.87
C VAL A 122 1.38 -9.85 -2.69
N ARG A 123 1.63 -11.13 -2.94
CA ARG A 123 2.24 -12.07 -1.98
C ARG A 123 3.17 -13.03 -2.72
N GLY A 124 4.46 -12.84 -2.58
CA GLY A 124 5.47 -13.56 -3.35
C GLY A 124 5.26 -13.39 -4.85
N ASN A 125 5.18 -14.50 -5.58
CA ASN A 125 4.95 -14.48 -7.02
C ASN A 125 3.47 -14.31 -7.41
N ARG A 126 2.57 -14.29 -6.44
CA ARG A 126 1.15 -14.08 -6.70
C ARG A 126 0.80 -12.62 -6.63
N MET A 127 0.16 -12.15 -7.69
CA MET A 127 -0.36 -10.80 -7.77
C MET A 127 -1.80 -10.84 -8.26
N VAL A 128 -2.66 -9.95 -7.73
CA VAL A 128 -4.02 -9.72 -8.21
C VAL A 128 -4.25 -8.21 -8.26
N GLY A 129 -4.77 -7.73 -9.36
CA GLY A 129 -5.05 -6.31 -9.53
C GLY A 129 -6.33 -6.03 -10.28
N VAL A 130 -6.92 -4.88 -9.99
CA VAL A 130 -8.02 -4.31 -10.77
C VAL A 130 -7.44 -3.41 -11.84
N ALA A 131 -7.46 -3.87 -13.08
CA ALA A 131 -7.11 -3.10 -14.27
C ALA A 131 -8.26 -2.14 -14.59
N ALA A 132 -8.21 -0.92 -14.04
CA ALA A 132 -9.31 0.04 -14.06
C ALA A 132 -9.66 0.49 -15.48
N ASN A 133 -8.67 0.68 -16.33
CA ASN A 133 -8.85 1.08 -17.74
C ASN A 133 -9.53 0.00 -18.60
N TYR A 134 -9.57 -1.26 -18.13
CA TYR A 134 -10.28 -2.37 -18.79
C TYR A 134 -11.53 -2.82 -18.02
N GLY A 135 -11.71 -2.37 -16.77
CA GLY A 135 -12.83 -2.79 -15.91
C GLY A 135 -12.79 -4.28 -15.57
N MET A 136 -11.58 -4.85 -15.40
CA MET A 136 -11.41 -6.27 -15.14
C MET A 136 -10.42 -6.53 -14.00
N VAL A 137 -10.58 -7.69 -13.35
CA VAL A 137 -9.59 -8.22 -12.42
C VAL A 137 -8.64 -9.13 -13.17
N VAL A 138 -7.35 -8.99 -12.93
CA VAL A 138 -6.31 -9.83 -13.52
C VAL A 138 -5.40 -10.38 -12.43
N ALA A 139 -4.81 -11.55 -12.67
CA ALA A 139 -3.87 -12.17 -11.76
C ALA A 139 -2.63 -12.66 -12.47
N SER A 140 -1.51 -12.61 -11.77
CA SER A 140 -0.24 -13.25 -12.10
C SER A 140 0.10 -14.32 -11.05
N VAL A 141 0.83 -15.36 -11.46
CA VAL A 141 1.39 -16.40 -10.60
C VAL A 141 2.91 -16.51 -10.73
N ASP A 142 3.51 -15.65 -11.53
CA ASP A 142 4.93 -15.68 -11.91
C ASP A 142 5.64 -14.33 -11.62
N GLY A 143 5.09 -13.55 -10.69
CA GLY A 143 5.69 -12.29 -10.23
C GLY A 143 5.47 -11.12 -11.17
N GLY A 144 4.41 -11.16 -12.00
CA GLY A 144 4.07 -10.09 -12.92
C GLY A 144 4.53 -10.33 -14.36
N ASP A 145 5.22 -11.43 -14.65
CA ASP A 145 5.68 -11.75 -16.00
C ASP A 145 4.51 -12.04 -16.96
N THR A 146 3.49 -12.77 -16.49
CA THR A 146 2.25 -13.02 -17.25
C THR A 146 1.00 -12.77 -16.43
N TRP A 147 -0.04 -12.30 -17.09
CA TRP A 147 -1.31 -11.94 -16.47
C TRP A 147 -2.48 -12.63 -17.16
N SER A 148 -3.46 -13.05 -16.38
CA SER A 148 -4.68 -13.70 -16.86
C SER A 148 -5.91 -13.10 -16.16
N PRO A 149 -7.04 -12.93 -16.87
CA PRO A 149 -8.27 -12.43 -16.26
C PRO A 149 -8.80 -13.39 -15.20
N LEU A 150 -9.38 -12.80 -14.13
CA LEU A 150 -10.19 -13.48 -13.12
C LEU A 150 -11.63 -13.01 -13.21
N GLU A 151 -12.56 -13.96 -13.23
CA GLU A 151 -14.00 -13.66 -13.23
C GLU A 151 -14.49 -13.39 -11.80
N ILE A 152 -14.29 -12.16 -11.31
CA ILE A 152 -14.70 -11.72 -9.98
C ILE A 152 -15.77 -10.63 -10.12
N PRO A 153 -17.04 -10.94 -9.88
CA PRO A 153 -18.11 -9.94 -9.95
C PRO A 153 -18.16 -9.05 -8.69
N ASN A 154 -18.48 -7.78 -8.87
CA ASN A 154 -18.78 -6.82 -7.80
C ASN A 154 -17.68 -6.73 -6.70
N LEU A 155 -16.42 -6.84 -7.11
CA LEU A 155 -15.28 -6.72 -6.20
C LEU A 155 -15.25 -5.31 -5.57
N THR A 156 -15.18 -5.25 -4.23
CA THR A 156 -14.96 -4.00 -3.49
C THR A 156 -13.56 -3.92 -2.92
N SER A 157 -13.08 -5.01 -2.31
CA SER A 157 -11.74 -5.13 -1.73
C SER A 157 -11.27 -6.58 -1.80
N LEU A 158 -9.97 -6.80 -1.79
CA LEU A 158 -9.36 -8.13 -1.91
C LEU A 158 -8.11 -8.19 -1.03
N ALA A 159 -7.86 -9.37 -0.46
CA ALA A 159 -6.64 -9.67 0.29
C ALA A 159 -6.16 -11.09 -0.01
N LEU A 160 -4.86 -11.24 -0.23
CA LEU A 160 -4.21 -12.52 -0.42
C LEU A 160 -3.75 -13.10 0.92
N ASN A 161 -3.94 -14.41 1.14
CA ASN A 161 -3.39 -15.08 2.31
C ASN A 161 -1.85 -15.03 2.29
N PRO A 162 -1.20 -14.45 3.29
CA PRO A 162 0.26 -14.31 3.32
C PRO A 162 1.01 -15.65 3.43
N SER A 163 0.31 -16.74 3.81
CA SER A 163 0.90 -18.07 3.99
C SER A 163 0.48 -19.08 2.93
N GLN A 164 -0.64 -18.84 2.23
CA GLN A 164 -1.24 -19.77 1.27
C GLN A 164 -1.75 -18.98 0.06
N SER A 165 -0.93 -18.86 -0.96
CA SER A 165 -1.19 -18.01 -2.13
C SER A 165 -2.45 -18.36 -2.94
N ASP A 166 -3.02 -19.56 -2.76
CA ASP A 166 -4.28 -19.99 -3.41
C ASP A 166 -5.53 -19.54 -2.64
N GLU A 167 -5.37 -19.07 -1.41
CA GLU A 167 -6.47 -18.50 -0.64
C GLU A 167 -6.57 -16.99 -0.85
N ILE A 168 -7.76 -16.55 -1.22
CA ILE A 168 -8.10 -15.15 -1.48
C ILE A 168 -9.37 -14.81 -0.73
N LEU A 169 -9.33 -13.74 0.04
CA LEU A 169 -10.52 -13.09 0.57
C LEU A 169 -10.90 -11.91 -0.31
N MET A 170 -12.19 -11.72 -0.50
CA MET A 170 -12.71 -10.50 -1.14
C MET A 170 -13.99 -10.06 -0.47
N THR A 171 -14.29 -8.78 -0.57
CA THR A 171 -15.61 -8.24 -0.22
C THR A 171 -16.41 -7.97 -1.48
N SER A 172 -17.67 -8.40 -1.47
CA SER A 172 -18.63 -8.22 -2.54
C SER A 172 -20.03 -8.10 -1.97
N ASP A 173 -20.79 -7.06 -2.37
CA ASP A 173 -22.17 -6.82 -1.94
C ASP A 173 -22.35 -6.82 -0.40
N GLY A 174 -21.35 -6.37 0.34
CA GLY A 174 -21.36 -6.32 1.81
C GLY A 174 -21.08 -7.64 2.51
N LEU A 175 -20.64 -8.67 1.79
CA LEU A 175 -20.28 -10.00 2.27
C LEU A 175 -18.78 -10.25 2.10
N LEU A 176 -18.21 -11.08 2.98
CA LEU A 176 -16.89 -11.65 2.79
C LEU A 176 -17.01 -12.96 2.02
N MET A 177 -16.21 -13.09 1.00
CA MET A 177 -16.13 -14.27 0.14
C MET A 177 -14.71 -14.86 0.23
N LEU A 178 -14.63 -16.19 0.28
CA LEU A 178 -13.37 -16.93 0.30
C LEU A 178 -13.23 -17.76 -0.97
N SER A 179 -12.07 -17.69 -1.59
CA SER A 179 -11.57 -18.65 -2.56
C SER A 179 -10.45 -19.47 -1.94
N THR A 180 -10.40 -20.77 -2.25
CA THR A 180 -9.29 -21.68 -1.90
C THR A 180 -8.69 -22.34 -3.16
N ASP A 181 -9.01 -21.80 -4.33
CA ASP A 181 -8.62 -22.32 -5.64
C ASP A 181 -8.04 -21.23 -6.56
N ALA A 182 -7.36 -20.27 -5.91
CA ALA A 182 -6.68 -19.19 -6.60
C ALA A 182 -7.62 -18.22 -7.34
N GLY A 183 -8.81 -17.98 -6.79
CA GLY A 183 -9.78 -17.05 -7.34
C GLY A 183 -10.66 -17.60 -8.46
N ARG A 184 -10.64 -18.94 -8.71
CA ARG A 184 -11.51 -19.55 -9.72
C ARG A 184 -12.95 -19.65 -9.26
N THR A 185 -13.15 -19.90 -7.96
CA THR A 185 -14.48 -19.91 -7.33
C THR A 185 -14.45 -19.23 -5.97
N PHE A 186 -15.56 -18.61 -5.60
CA PHE A 186 -15.74 -17.96 -4.32
C PHE A 186 -16.99 -18.46 -3.62
N SER A 187 -16.93 -18.60 -2.30
CA SER A 187 -18.05 -18.93 -1.44
C SER A 187 -18.19 -17.93 -0.29
N ALA A 188 -19.43 -17.57 0.07
CA ALA A 188 -19.65 -16.66 1.20
C ALA A 188 -19.23 -17.32 2.51
N THR A 189 -18.65 -16.53 3.41
CA THR A 189 -18.30 -16.93 4.77
C THR A 189 -19.27 -16.29 5.77
N GLU A 190 -19.25 -16.77 7.02
CA GLU A 190 -19.95 -16.07 8.11
C GLU A 190 -19.20 -14.80 8.48
N THR A 191 -19.89 -13.65 8.43
CA THR A 191 -19.28 -12.34 8.68
C THR A 191 -20.26 -11.36 9.30
N PRO A 192 -19.77 -10.28 9.94
CA PRO A 192 -20.61 -9.12 10.23
C PRO A 192 -21.23 -8.56 8.92
N PRO A 193 -22.41 -7.99 8.99
CA PRO A 193 -23.06 -7.40 7.82
C PRO A 193 -22.35 -6.11 7.36
N SER A 194 -22.46 -5.82 6.06
CA SER A 194 -22.01 -4.56 5.45
C SER A 194 -20.49 -4.32 5.53
N VAL A 195 -19.72 -5.40 5.39
CA VAL A 195 -18.25 -5.30 5.23
C VAL A 195 -17.91 -4.87 3.80
N PHE A 196 -16.95 -3.98 3.65
CA PHE A 196 -16.52 -3.49 2.32
C PHE A 196 -15.01 -3.46 2.12
N LEU A 197 -14.19 -3.48 3.20
CA LEU A 197 -12.74 -3.67 3.10
C LEU A 197 -12.34 -4.94 3.80
N VAL A 198 -11.33 -5.60 3.26
CA VAL A 198 -10.65 -6.74 3.86
C VAL A 198 -9.16 -6.55 3.75
N GLU A 199 -8.43 -6.90 4.80
CA GLU A 199 -6.97 -6.96 4.83
C GLU A 199 -6.53 -8.24 5.55
N TRP A 200 -5.46 -8.87 5.06
CA TRP A 200 -4.94 -10.10 5.63
C TRP A 200 -3.44 -9.99 5.89
N SER A 201 -3.06 -9.88 7.15
CA SER A 201 -1.66 -9.79 7.57
C SER A 201 -1.31 -10.83 8.62
N GLY A 202 -0.30 -11.63 8.35
CA GLY A 202 0.09 -12.74 9.22
C GLY A 202 -1.08 -13.69 9.49
N THR A 203 -1.50 -13.80 10.73
CA THR A 203 -2.69 -14.57 11.15
C THR A 203 -3.94 -13.71 11.34
N ASN A 204 -3.85 -12.40 11.15
CA ASN A 204 -4.94 -11.46 11.38
C ASN A 204 -5.67 -11.14 10.08
N ILE A 205 -6.99 -11.26 10.11
CA ILE A 205 -7.91 -10.79 9.08
C ILE A 205 -8.68 -9.62 9.67
N PHE A 206 -8.57 -8.47 9.03
CA PHE A 206 -9.31 -7.27 9.38
C PHE A 206 -10.41 -7.04 8.38
N LEU A 207 -11.62 -6.74 8.87
CA LEU A 207 -12.74 -6.32 8.04
C LEU A 207 -13.23 -4.96 8.50
N ALA A 208 -13.46 -4.06 7.57
CA ALA A 208 -14.04 -2.76 7.87
C ALA A 208 -15.50 -2.68 7.42
N THR A 209 -16.32 -2.13 8.32
CA THR A 209 -17.58 -1.47 8.00
C THR A 209 -17.36 0.04 7.94
N SER A 210 -18.38 0.83 7.65
CA SER A 210 -18.24 2.30 7.58
C SER A 210 -17.70 2.97 8.86
N SER A 211 -17.78 2.29 10.02
CA SER A 211 -17.40 2.89 11.31
C SER A 211 -16.71 1.95 12.29
N THR A 212 -16.59 0.67 11.93
CA THR A 212 -16.04 -0.34 12.85
C THR A 212 -15.06 -1.23 12.10
N LEU A 213 -13.95 -1.51 12.76
CA LEU A 213 -13.00 -2.53 12.35
C LEU A 213 -13.24 -3.78 13.21
N VAL A 214 -13.26 -4.95 12.59
CA VAL A 214 -13.33 -6.23 13.28
C VAL A 214 -12.12 -7.07 12.90
N ARG A 215 -11.65 -7.93 13.81
CA ARG A 215 -10.50 -8.80 13.60
C ARG A 215 -10.88 -10.26 13.85
N SER A 216 -10.31 -11.15 13.06
CA SER A 216 -10.37 -12.60 13.23
C SER A 216 -9.04 -13.24 12.88
N SER A 217 -8.81 -14.47 13.38
CA SER A 217 -7.68 -15.32 12.98
C SER A 217 -8.06 -16.38 11.95
N ALA A 218 -9.28 -16.35 11.43
CA ALA A 218 -9.75 -17.30 10.41
C ALA A 218 -10.79 -16.65 9.49
N PRO A 219 -10.87 -17.05 8.22
CA PRO A 219 -11.81 -16.49 7.24
C PRO A 219 -13.30 -16.55 7.65
N GLY A 220 -13.70 -17.59 8.39
CA GLY A 220 -15.07 -17.77 8.90
C GLY A 220 -15.30 -17.23 10.33
N GLY A 221 -14.37 -16.45 10.89
CA GLY A 221 -14.51 -15.89 12.23
C GLY A 221 -14.12 -16.86 13.36
N PRO A 222 -14.38 -16.55 14.65
CA PRO A 222 -15.19 -15.42 15.10
C PRO A 222 -14.51 -14.07 14.85
N PHE A 223 -15.32 -13.08 14.47
CA PHE A 223 -14.88 -11.69 14.31
C PHE A 223 -15.13 -10.90 15.60
N ILE A 224 -14.09 -10.26 16.11
CA ILE A 224 -14.14 -9.45 17.33
C ILE A 224 -14.05 -7.98 16.93
N ALA A 225 -15.02 -7.17 17.35
CA ALA A 225 -14.98 -5.73 17.12
C ALA A 225 -13.84 -5.09 17.92
N LEU A 226 -13.06 -4.26 17.25
CA LEU A 226 -12.02 -3.45 17.89
C LEU A 226 -12.67 -2.26 18.61
N SER A 227 -12.00 -1.77 19.65
CA SER A 227 -12.57 -0.73 20.54
C SER A 227 -12.64 0.65 19.89
N GLN A 228 -11.78 0.92 18.90
CA GLN A 228 -11.75 2.20 18.18
C GLN A 228 -12.97 2.33 17.28
N VAL A 229 -13.58 3.51 17.31
CA VAL A 229 -14.65 3.92 16.39
C VAL A 229 -14.08 4.88 15.36
N PHE A 230 -14.27 4.55 14.10
CA PHE A 230 -13.81 5.34 12.95
C PHE A 230 -14.96 6.12 12.32
N ARG A 231 -14.64 7.07 11.44
CA ARG A 231 -15.60 7.82 10.64
C ARG A 231 -15.36 7.58 9.17
N THR A 232 -16.29 6.88 8.52
CA THR A 232 -16.21 6.66 7.06
C THR A 232 -14.85 6.11 6.64
N VAL A 233 -14.50 4.92 7.15
CA VAL A 233 -13.26 4.24 6.78
C VAL A 233 -13.17 4.15 5.26
N SER A 234 -12.06 4.56 4.68
CA SER A 234 -11.81 4.52 3.23
C SER A 234 -10.74 3.53 2.82
N HIS A 235 -9.70 3.36 3.65
CA HIS A 235 -8.60 2.44 3.37
C HIS A 235 -8.11 1.76 4.65
N ILE A 236 -7.53 0.58 4.45
CA ILE A 236 -6.86 -0.18 5.49
C ILE A 236 -5.67 -0.90 4.87
N ALA A 237 -4.56 -0.99 5.60
CA ALA A 237 -3.46 -1.89 5.29
C ALA A 237 -2.86 -2.41 6.59
N ALA A 238 -2.24 -3.59 6.53
CA ALA A 238 -1.56 -4.15 7.67
C ALA A 238 -0.32 -4.96 7.26
N TYR A 239 0.70 -4.91 8.11
CA TYR A 239 1.89 -5.74 8.01
C TYR A 239 2.31 -6.18 9.41
N ASP A 240 2.36 -7.50 9.65
CA ASP A 240 2.51 -8.09 10.97
C ASP A 240 1.47 -7.55 11.99
N ASN A 241 1.92 -6.87 13.04
CA ASN A 241 1.04 -6.25 14.04
C ASN A 241 0.74 -4.78 13.77
N THR A 242 1.36 -4.20 12.74
CA THR A 242 1.14 -2.80 12.38
C THR A 242 -0.08 -2.68 11.48
N VAL A 243 -1.00 -1.80 11.84
CA VAL A 243 -2.24 -1.53 11.08
C VAL A 243 -2.36 -0.04 10.83
N ILE A 244 -2.71 0.33 9.61
CA ILE A 244 -3.03 1.70 9.21
C ILE A 244 -4.48 1.74 8.71
N VAL A 245 -5.25 2.69 9.20
CA VAL A 245 -6.64 2.94 8.81
C VAL A 245 -6.79 4.40 8.43
N LEU A 246 -7.31 4.66 7.26
CA LEU A 246 -7.67 6.00 6.81
C LEU A 246 -9.18 6.20 6.93
N ASP A 247 -9.58 7.27 7.59
CA ASP A 247 -10.98 7.71 7.71
C ASP A 247 -11.11 9.24 7.52
N ASP A 248 -12.32 9.80 7.70
CA ASP A 248 -12.58 11.25 7.57
C ASP A 248 -11.83 12.12 8.59
N GLN A 249 -11.26 11.54 9.65
CA GLN A 249 -10.48 12.27 10.65
C GLN A 249 -8.98 12.33 10.32
N GLY A 250 -8.50 11.42 9.48
CA GLY A 250 -7.10 11.29 9.09
C GLY A 250 -6.60 9.85 9.16
N VAL A 251 -5.33 9.69 9.45
CA VAL A 251 -4.63 8.41 9.46
C VAL A 251 -4.49 7.90 10.89
N HIS A 252 -5.11 6.77 11.19
CA HIS A 252 -4.98 6.06 12.46
C HIS A 252 -3.98 4.91 12.30
N VAL A 253 -3.09 4.74 13.26
CA VAL A 253 -2.05 3.71 13.25
C VAL A 253 -2.07 2.91 14.54
N SER A 254 -1.75 1.62 14.43
CA SER A 254 -1.63 0.68 15.54
C SER A 254 -0.36 -0.14 15.36
N ASP A 255 0.32 -0.48 16.46
CA ASP A 255 1.45 -1.41 16.51
C ASP A 255 1.12 -2.70 17.30
N ASP A 256 -0.13 -2.84 17.74
CA ASP A 256 -0.63 -3.95 18.57
C ASP A 256 -1.79 -4.72 17.90
N ALA A 257 -1.75 -4.84 16.59
CA ALA A 257 -2.76 -5.52 15.75
C ALA A 257 -4.16 -4.93 15.91
N GLY A 258 -4.28 -3.63 16.15
CA GLY A 258 -5.53 -2.90 16.23
C GLY A 258 -6.19 -2.88 17.59
N ASP A 259 -5.50 -3.33 18.65
CA ASP A 259 -6.05 -3.23 20.02
C ASP A 259 -6.13 -1.76 20.47
N THR A 260 -5.14 -0.94 20.09
CA THR A 260 -5.15 0.54 20.27
C THR A 260 -4.72 1.26 18.99
N PHE A 261 -5.20 2.51 18.83
CA PHE A 261 -4.85 3.36 17.68
C PHE A 261 -4.47 4.76 18.12
N ASP A 262 -3.44 5.31 17.48
CA ASP A 262 -3.05 6.70 17.55
C ASP A 262 -3.44 7.42 16.25
N LEU A 263 -3.95 8.65 16.34
CA LEU A 263 -4.20 9.50 15.18
C LEU A 263 -2.94 10.29 14.83
N LEU A 264 -2.45 10.13 13.60
CA LEU A 264 -1.38 10.95 13.04
C LEU A 264 -1.94 12.33 12.62
N SER A 265 -1.44 13.38 13.24
CA SER A 265 -1.95 14.75 13.06
C SER A 265 -0.84 15.75 12.72
#